data_d0224b6e7085f5be5593f0c2b537e9ec
#
_entry.id   d0224b6e7085f5be5593f0c2b537e9ec
#
_cell.length_a   1.000
_cell.length_b   1.000
_cell.length_c   1.000
_cell.angle_alpha   90.00
_cell.angle_beta   90.00
_cell.angle_gamma   90.00
#
_symmetry.space_group_name_H-M   'P 1'
#
loop_
_entity.id
_entity.type
_entity.pdbx_description
1 polymer ?
#
loop_
_entity_poly.entity_id
_entity_poly.type
_entity_poly.pdbx_seq_one_letter_code
_entity_poly.pdbx_strand_id
1 'polypeptide(L)'
;MALPKKAKVVIIGGGIHGLSTAWKLSETYKNPNDIVVLEKKDTAAGASGIACGVVRNNYFQPAMRELMAHSVSVWESDPKAFKYNPVGYMQISPEVMHKDVASIYKQQKTIGYDSVFIEGEKDCMNYMKGMFDDWQAQGITSV
;
A
#
# COMPACT_ATOMS: atom_id res chain seq x y z
N MET A 1 -20.50 27.57 2.61
CA MET A 1 -20.34 27.51 1.13
C MET A 1 -21.56 26.81 0.56
N ALA A 2 -22.22 27.40 -0.46
CA ALA A 2 -23.37 26.76 -1.09
C ALA A 2 -22.89 25.67 -2.07
N LEU A 3 -23.58 24.52 -2.08
CA LEU A 3 -23.29 23.45 -3.03
C LEU A 3 -23.65 23.89 -4.46
N PRO A 4 -22.87 23.51 -5.48
CA PRO A 4 -23.23 23.78 -6.86
C PRO A 4 -24.52 23.04 -7.24
N LYS A 5 -25.39 23.68 -8.03
CA LYS A 5 -26.65 23.07 -8.46
C LYS A 5 -26.47 21.93 -9.48
N LYS A 6 -25.31 21.88 -10.14
CA LYS A 6 -24.95 20.87 -11.15
C LYS A 6 -23.47 20.56 -11.05
N ALA A 7 -23.10 19.32 -11.22
CA ALA A 7 -21.72 18.85 -11.37
C ALA A 7 -21.70 17.72 -12.40
N LYS A 8 -20.55 17.48 -13.03
CA LYS A 8 -20.37 16.33 -13.93
C LYS A 8 -20.12 15.04 -13.12
N VAL A 9 -19.42 15.17 -12.00
CA VAL A 9 -19.09 14.05 -11.10
C VAL A 9 -19.39 14.46 -9.67
N VAL A 10 -20.10 13.59 -8.96
CA VAL A 10 -20.31 13.70 -7.52
C VAL A 10 -19.70 12.48 -6.85
N ILE A 11 -18.78 12.72 -5.92
CA ILE A 11 -18.10 11.68 -5.14
C ILE A 11 -18.65 11.74 -3.72
N ILE A 12 -19.13 10.62 -3.21
CA ILE A 12 -19.66 10.49 -1.84
C ILE A 12 -18.60 9.84 -0.96
N GLY A 13 -18.09 10.61 -0.02
CA GLY A 13 -17.06 10.21 0.95
C GLY A 13 -15.72 10.90 0.72
N GLY A 14 -15.20 11.57 1.73
CA GLY A 14 -13.90 12.27 1.79
C GLY A 14 -12.77 11.42 2.36
N GLY A 15 -12.81 10.08 2.19
CA GLY A 15 -11.71 9.17 2.51
C GLY A 15 -10.69 9.07 1.38
N ILE A 16 -9.67 8.20 1.55
CA ILE A 16 -8.58 8.04 0.57
C ILE A 16 -9.10 7.73 -0.84
N HIS A 17 -10.09 6.86 -0.99
CA HIS A 17 -10.65 6.52 -2.30
C HIS A 17 -11.35 7.72 -2.96
N GLY A 18 -12.18 8.45 -2.22
CA GLY A 18 -12.88 9.60 -2.76
C GLY A 18 -11.93 10.73 -3.15
N LEU A 19 -10.96 11.03 -2.31
CA LEU A 19 -9.99 12.09 -2.55
C LEU A 19 -9.01 11.76 -3.68
N SER A 20 -8.51 10.53 -3.77
CA SER A 20 -7.64 10.10 -4.87
C SER A 20 -8.38 10.08 -6.21
N THR A 21 -9.67 9.68 -6.19
CA THR A 21 -10.54 9.76 -7.37
C THR A 21 -10.74 11.21 -7.81
N ALA A 22 -11.05 12.11 -6.87
CA ALA A 22 -11.21 13.54 -7.17
C ALA A 22 -9.91 14.14 -7.74
N TRP A 23 -8.78 13.81 -7.13
CA TRP A 23 -7.46 14.24 -7.59
C TRP A 23 -7.20 13.81 -9.04
N LYS A 24 -7.37 12.53 -9.35
CA LYS A 24 -7.18 12.03 -10.72
C LYS A 24 -8.16 12.61 -11.73
N LEU A 25 -9.41 12.79 -11.36
CA LEU A 25 -10.39 13.43 -12.23
C LEU A 25 -10.07 14.92 -12.49
N SER A 26 -9.43 15.62 -11.54
CA SER A 26 -9.00 17.01 -11.73
C SER A 26 -7.94 17.19 -12.82
N GLU A 27 -7.22 16.13 -13.17
CA GLU A 27 -6.30 16.12 -14.31
C GLU A 27 -7.06 16.25 -15.65
N THR A 28 -8.31 15.78 -15.71
CA THR A 28 -9.17 15.80 -16.88
C THR A 28 -10.17 16.97 -16.85
N TYR A 29 -10.86 17.16 -15.71
CA TYR A 29 -11.88 18.19 -15.53
C TYR A 29 -11.26 19.46 -14.95
N LYS A 30 -11.05 20.48 -15.79
CA LYS A 30 -10.36 21.71 -15.39
C LYS A 30 -11.29 22.75 -14.73
N ASN A 31 -12.61 22.60 -14.88
CA ASN A 31 -13.56 23.46 -14.17
C ASN A 31 -13.74 22.94 -12.73
N PRO A 32 -13.46 23.73 -11.70
CA PRO A 32 -13.55 23.29 -10.29
C PRO A 32 -14.98 22.90 -9.88
N ASN A 33 -16.01 23.34 -10.61
CA ASN A 33 -17.40 22.96 -10.34
C ASN A 33 -17.81 21.64 -11.00
N ASP A 34 -16.95 21.03 -11.83
CA ASP A 34 -17.25 19.76 -12.49
C ASP A 34 -17.18 18.58 -11.53
N ILE A 35 -16.39 18.69 -10.46
CA ILE A 35 -16.20 17.64 -9.48
C ILE A 35 -16.63 18.13 -8.10
N VAL A 36 -17.53 17.40 -7.46
CA VAL A 36 -17.98 17.69 -6.09
C VAL A 36 -17.72 16.48 -5.20
N VAL A 37 -17.02 16.68 -4.10
CA VAL A 37 -16.86 15.66 -3.04
C VAL A 37 -17.78 16.03 -1.89
N LEU A 38 -18.65 15.10 -1.52
CA LEU A 38 -19.56 15.23 -0.39
C LEU A 38 -19.08 14.35 0.77
N GLU A 39 -18.75 14.98 1.88
CA GLU A 39 -18.37 14.29 3.12
C GLU A 39 -19.31 14.73 4.24
N LYS A 40 -19.86 13.78 5.00
CA LYS A 40 -20.83 14.07 6.06
C LYS A 40 -20.20 14.55 7.38
N LYS A 41 -18.89 14.33 7.56
CA LYS A 41 -18.11 14.73 8.72
C LYS A 41 -16.87 15.46 8.25
N ASP A 42 -15.72 15.10 8.80
CA ASP A 42 -14.41 15.63 8.40
C ASP A 42 -13.72 14.69 7.39
N THR A 43 -12.80 15.25 6.63
CA THR A 43 -11.94 14.47 5.73
C THR A 43 -11.27 13.33 6.49
N ALA A 44 -11.32 12.14 5.92
CA ALA A 44 -10.77 10.91 6.49
C ALA A 44 -11.38 10.47 7.83
N ALA A 45 -12.52 11.00 8.26
CA ALA A 45 -13.16 10.66 9.55
C ALA A 45 -13.59 9.17 9.68
N GLY A 46 -13.61 8.43 8.59
CA GLY A 46 -13.93 6.99 8.56
C GLY A 46 -12.67 6.12 8.57
N ALA A 47 -12.74 5.01 7.82
CA ALA A 47 -11.69 3.99 7.77
C ALA A 47 -10.29 4.54 7.42
N SER A 48 -10.21 5.57 6.58
CA SER A 48 -8.92 6.16 6.18
C SER A 48 -8.15 6.80 7.34
N GLY A 49 -8.85 7.42 8.30
CA GLY A 49 -8.21 8.03 9.47
C GLY A 49 -7.95 7.05 10.63
N ILE A 50 -8.60 5.87 10.59
CA ILE A 50 -8.42 4.82 11.61
C ILE A 50 -7.33 3.84 11.18
N ALA A 51 -7.06 3.73 9.86
CA ALA A 51 -6.09 2.81 9.31
C ALA A 51 -4.67 3.07 9.85
N CYS A 52 -3.92 2.00 10.06
CA CYS A 52 -2.52 2.07 10.50
C CYS A 52 -1.56 2.67 9.45
N GLY A 53 -2.04 2.91 8.22
CA GLY A 53 -1.26 3.54 7.15
C GLY A 53 -0.16 2.66 6.55
N VAL A 54 -0.21 1.35 6.72
CA VAL A 54 0.76 0.42 6.12
C VAL A 54 0.48 0.28 4.63
N VAL A 55 1.47 0.65 3.82
CA VAL A 55 1.48 0.46 2.36
C VAL A 55 2.41 -0.70 2.04
N ARG A 56 1.91 -1.70 1.31
CA ARG A 56 2.68 -2.91 0.99
C ARG A 56 2.23 -3.51 -0.34
N ASN A 57 3.08 -4.34 -0.96
CA ASN A 57 2.73 -5.20 -2.08
C ASN A 57 3.02 -6.67 -1.75
N ASN A 58 2.17 -7.26 -0.92
CA ASN A 58 2.25 -8.67 -0.53
C ASN A 58 0.86 -9.31 -0.64
N TYR A 59 0.48 -9.70 -1.87
CA TYR A 59 -0.85 -10.21 -2.20
C TYR A 59 -0.78 -11.43 -3.11
N PHE A 60 -1.66 -12.41 -2.86
CA PHE A 60 -1.78 -13.60 -3.70
C PHE A 60 -2.44 -13.32 -5.06
N GLN A 61 -3.44 -12.45 -5.08
CA GLN A 61 -4.18 -12.14 -6.30
C GLN A 61 -3.34 -11.31 -7.26
N PRO A 62 -3.15 -11.74 -8.53
CA PRO A 62 -2.36 -11.02 -9.52
C PRO A 62 -2.81 -9.57 -9.72
N ALA A 63 -4.10 -9.34 -9.88
CA ALA A 63 -4.66 -8.00 -10.06
C ALA A 63 -4.37 -7.08 -8.86
N MET A 64 -4.38 -7.63 -7.63
CA MET A 64 -4.04 -6.85 -6.44
C MET A 64 -2.56 -6.51 -6.39
N ARG A 65 -1.68 -7.40 -6.83
CA ARG A 65 -0.24 -7.10 -6.90
C ARG A 65 0.07 -5.97 -7.88
N GLU A 66 -0.51 -6.04 -9.08
CA GLU A 66 -0.34 -4.99 -10.09
C GLU A 66 -0.88 -3.65 -9.60
N LEU A 67 -2.09 -3.65 -9.04
CA LEU A 67 -2.70 -2.45 -8.47
C LEU A 67 -1.87 -1.86 -7.34
N MET A 68 -1.35 -2.71 -6.44
CA MET A 68 -0.52 -2.24 -5.31
C MET A 68 0.86 -1.78 -5.76
N ALA A 69 1.48 -2.43 -6.76
CA ALA A 69 2.74 -1.95 -7.34
C ALA A 69 2.57 -0.54 -7.93
N HIS A 70 1.50 -0.30 -8.68
CA HIS A 70 1.15 1.03 -9.16
C HIS A 70 0.90 2.01 -8.00
N SER A 71 0.16 1.60 -6.98
CA SER A 71 -0.13 2.45 -5.81
C SER A 71 1.13 2.83 -5.05
N VAL A 72 2.06 1.90 -4.84
CA VAL A 72 3.35 2.17 -4.21
C VAL A 72 4.14 3.20 -5.02
N SER A 73 4.19 3.07 -6.35
CA SER A 73 4.88 4.04 -7.20
C SER A 73 4.28 5.46 -7.11
N VAL A 74 2.96 5.56 -6.88
CA VAL A 74 2.31 6.86 -6.62
C VAL A 74 2.78 7.45 -5.29
N TRP A 75 2.82 6.66 -4.20
CA TRP A 75 3.33 7.13 -2.91
C TRP A 75 4.80 7.57 -2.97
N GLU A 76 5.61 6.84 -3.73
CA GLU A 76 7.04 7.10 -3.93
C GLU A 76 7.31 8.31 -4.85
N SER A 77 6.35 8.71 -5.67
CA SER A 77 6.51 9.84 -6.59
C SER A 77 6.69 11.19 -5.88
N ASP A 78 6.09 11.37 -4.70
CA ASP A 78 6.30 12.53 -3.82
C ASP A 78 6.12 12.15 -2.35
N PRO A 79 7.12 11.47 -1.75
CA PRO A 79 7.02 11.01 -0.37
C PRO A 79 6.77 12.13 0.64
N LYS A 80 7.29 13.33 0.35
CA LYS A 80 7.13 14.49 1.22
C LYS A 80 5.69 14.98 1.24
N ALA A 81 5.07 15.15 0.08
CA ALA A 81 3.66 15.57 -0.02
C ALA A 81 2.71 14.54 0.59
N PHE A 82 2.95 13.26 0.33
CA PHE A 82 2.13 12.16 0.85
C PHE A 82 2.47 11.74 2.28
N LYS A 83 3.51 12.32 2.90
CA LYS A 83 4.02 11.88 4.22
C LYS A 83 4.33 10.37 4.24
N TYR A 84 4.81 9.85 3.12
CA TYR A 84 5.17 8.47 2.97
C TYR A 84 6.61 8.22 3.44
N ASN A 85 6.79 7.23 4.32
CA ASN A 85 8.09 6.81 4.81
C ASN A 85 8.37 5.38 4.32
N PRO A 86 9.29 5.15 3.38
CA PRO A 86 9.58 3.84 2.81
C PRO A 86 10.43 2.99 3.78
N VAL A 87 9.82 2.54 4.86
CA VAL A 87 10.47 1.71 5.90
C VAL A 87 10.54 0.23 5.53
N GLY A 88 9.94 -0.16 4.40
CA GLY A 88 9.82 -1.55 3.99
C GLY A 88 8.68 -2.29 4.70
N TYR A 89 8.49 -3.54 4.29
CA TYR A 89 7.54 -4.49 4.89
C TYR A 89 8.22 -5.86 4.98
N MET A 90 8.33 -6.38 6.18
CA MET A 90 8.89 -7.70 6.43
C MET A 90 7.78 -8.68 6.78
N GLN A 91 7.77 -9.83 6.14
CA GLN A 91 6.91 -10.94 6.50
C GLN A 91 7.76 -12.10 6.98
N ILE A 92 7.53 -12.51 8.22
CA ILE A 92 8.09 -13.73 8.80
C ILE A 92 6.98 -14.77 8.77
N SER A 93 7.25 -15.92 8.18
CA SER A 93 6.23 -16.95 7.96
C SER A 93 6.65 -18.31 8.50
N PRO A 94 5.72 -19.09 9.07
CA PRO A 94 5.98 -20.46 9.47
C PRO A 94 6.17 -21.35 8.24
N GLU A 95 6.85 -22.49 8.43
CA GLU A 95 7.19 -23.45 7.36
C GLU A 95 5.98 -23.86 6.51
N VAL A 96 4.82 -24.01 7.12
CA VAL A 96 3.59 -24.40 6.42
C VAL A 96 3.20 -23.39 5.31
N MET A 97 3.60 -22.12 5.42
CA MET A 97 3.33 -21.07 4.45
C MET A 97 4.46 -20.85 3.45
N HIS A 98 5.56 -21.61 3.52
CA HIS A 98 6.73 -21.41 2.69
C HIS A 98 6.43 -21.37 1.19
N LYS A 99 5.64 -22.33 0.68
CA LYS A 99 5.25 -22.40 -0.74
C LYS A 99 4.48 -21.17 -1.20
N ASP A 100 3.61 -20.64 -0.35
CA ASP A 100 2.80 -19.47 -0.64
C ASP A 100 3.66 -18.22 -0.71
N VAL A 101 4.55 -18.03 0.25
CA VAL A 101 5.47 -16.88 0.29
C VAL A 101 6.45 -16.92 -0.89
N ALA A 102 7.03 -18.08 -1.19
CA ALA A 102 7.87 -18.26 -2.36
C ALA A 102 7.14 -17.96 -3.68
N SER A 103 5.85 -18.34 -3.76
CA SER A 103 5.02 -18.01 -4.92
C SER A 103 4.77 -16.50 -5.05
N ILE A 104 4.48 -15.82 -3.95
CA ILE A 104 4.32 -14.35 -3.95
C ILE A 104 5.61 -13.68 -4.44
N TYR A 105 6.76 -14.07 -3.90
CA TYR A 105 8.05 -13.53 -4.32
C TYR A 105 8.31 -13.69 -5.81
N LYS A 106 8.12 -14.91 -6.36
CA LYS A 106 8.27 -15.16 -7.80
C LYS A 106 7.37 -14.25 -8.64
N GLN A 107 6.14 -14.08 -8.21
CA GLN A 107 5.16 -13.26 -8.92
C GLN A 107 5.46 -11.76 -8.81
N GLN A 108 5.99 -11.29 -7.68
CA GLN A 108 6.49 -9.92 -7.53
C GLN A 108 7.62 -9.63 -8.53
N LYS A 109 8.55 -10.57 -8.71
CA LYS A 109 9.62 -10.43 -9.72
C LYS A 109 9.08 -10.31 -11.14
N THR A 110 7.98 -11.01 -11.49
CA THR A 110 7.40 -10.92 -12.85
C THR A 110 6.80 -9.54 -13.18
N ILE A 111 6.41 -8.77 -12.17
CA ILE A 111 5.90 -7.40 -12.33
C ILE A 111 6.96 -6.33 -12.04
N GLY A 112 8.23 -6.73 -11.90
CA GLY A 112 9.34 -5.81 -11.64
C GLY A 112 9.35 -5.21 -10.24
N TYR A 113 8.58 -5.76 -9.29
CA TYR A 113 8.58 -5.29 -7.91
C TYR A 113 9.82 -5.79 -7.18
N ASP A 114 10.58 -4.87 -6.60
CA ASP A 114 11.79 -5.21 -5.86
C ASP A 114 11.44 -5.76 -4.48
N SER A 115 11.80 -7.01 -4.25
CA SER A 115 11.60 -7.71 -2.99
C SER A 115 12.72 -8.72 -2.75
N VAL A 116 12.95 -9.04 -1.49
CA VAL A 116 13.95 -10.02 -1.05
C VAL A 116 13.21 -11.23 -0.48
N PHE A 117 13.73 -12.42 -0.70
CA PHE A 117 13.23 -13.65 -0.11
C PHE A 117 14.42 -14.44 0.42
N ILE A 118 14.41 -14.72 1.72
CA ILE A 118 15.46 -15.47 2.42
C ILE A 118 14.90 -16.82 2.81
N GLU A 119 15.59 -17.90 2.46
CA GLU A 119 15.20 -19.28 2.74
C GLU A 119 16.22 -19.98 3.63
N GLY A 120 15.74 -20.87 4.47
CA GLY A 120 16.56 -21.68 5.35
C GLY A 120 16.86 -21.00 6.70
N GLU A 121 16.80 -21.81 7.76
CA GLU A 121 16.89 -21.32 9.15
C GLU A 121 18.17 -20.51 9.40
N LYS A 122 19.31 -21.00 8.89
CA LYS A 122 20.60 -20.33 9.08
C LYS A 122 20.65 -18.95 8.45
N ASP A 123 20.16 -18.84 7.20
CA ASP A 123 20.22 -17.59 6.44
C ASP A 123 19.18 -16.60 6.97
N CYS A 124 17.98 -17.07 7.31
CA CYS A 124 16.97 -16.25 7.98
C CYS A 124 17.51 -15.72 9.32
N MET A 125 18.18 -16.56 10.12
CA MET A 125 18.76 -16.16 11.40
C MET A 125 19.87 -15.11 11.23
N ASN A 126 20.74 -15.28 10.23
CA ASN A 126 21.78 -14.31 9.91
C ASN A 126 21.18 -12.97 9.46
N TYR A 127 20.16 -13.02 8.61
CA TYR A 127 19.46 -11.83 8.13
C TYR A 127 18.78 -11.08 9.30
N MET A 128 18.05 -11.80 10.14
CA MET A 128 17.36 -11.20 11.29
C MET A 128 18.32 -10.61 12.32
N LYS A 129 19.44 -11.25 12.60
CA LYS A 129 20.49 -10.70 13.48
C LYS A 129 21.20 -9.49 12.87
N GLY A 130 21.29 -9.41 11.55
CA GLY A 130 21.79 -8.23 10.85
C GLY A 130 20.86 -7.03 10.91
N MET A 131 19.56 -7.29 11.07
CA MET A 131 18.52 -6.26 11.19
C MET A 131 18.24 -5.84 12.64
N PHE A 132 18.34 -6.77 13.58
CA PHE A 132 17.98 -6.61 14.99
C PHE A 132 19.05 -7.26 15.88
N ASP A 133 19.84 -6.45 16.55
CA ASP A 133 20.98 -6.89 17.37
C ASP A 133 20.59 -7.88 18.48
N ASP A 134 19.38 -7.76 19.00
CA ASP A 134 18.85 -8.56 20.10
C ASP A 134 17.94 -9.71 19.64
N TRP A 135 17.95 -10.06 18.36
CA TRP A 135 17.11 -11.13 17.83
C TRP A 135 17.43 -12.51 18.42
N GLN A 136 16.44 -13.13 19.02
CA GLN A 136 16.60 -14.42 19.72
C GLN A 136 15.66 -15.53 19.23
N ALA A 137 14.60 -15.19 18.48
CA ALA A 137 13.68 -16.20 17.98
C ALA A 137 14.37 -17.18 17.03
N GLN A 138 13.98 -18.46 17.11
CA GLN A 138 14.53 -19.58 16.34
C GLN A 138 13.42 -20.24 15.49
N GLY A 139 13.80 -21.15 14.59
CA GLY A 139 12.85 -21.90 13.79
C GLY A 139 12.19 -21.10 12.66
N ILE A 140 12.77 -19.96 12.28
CA ILE A 140 12.31 -19.20 11.12
C ILE A 140 12.96 -19.77 9.87
N THR A 141 12.17 -20.20 8.93
CA THR A 141 12.61 -20.86 7.69
C THR A 141 12.38 -20.04 6.43
N SER A 142 11.63 -18.94 6.53
CA SER A 142 11.44 -17.97 5.44
C SER A 142 11.13 -16.55 5.94
N VAL A 143 11.77 -15.59 5.31
CA VAL A 143 11.61 -14.14 5.55
C VAL A 143 11.46 -13.42 4.20
#